data_15b4b118d8eb6f5390a7d6235d933ebc
#
_entry.id   15b4b118d8eb6f5390a7d6235d933ebc
#
_cell.length_a   1.000
_cell.length_b   1.000
_cell.length_c   1.000
_cell.angle_alpha   90.00
_cell.angle_beta   90.00
_cell.angle_gamma   90.00
#
_symmetry.space_group_name_H-M   'P 1'
#
loop_
_entity.id
_entity.type
_entity.pdbx_description
1 polymer ?
#
loop_
_entity_poly.entity_id
_entity_poly.type
_entity_poly.pdbx_seq_one_letter_code
_entity_poly.pdbx_strand_id
1 'polypeptide(L)'
;PEAIVELMLMLQKVASLDPDGPDWRGENQIHTWGLGSVLSISALLVRQDGYIKGETRERVFGALCPGPGQEAEWKRIIDEVEERDTQKAEAIVAWLREQESTNSYMANLIAIAQCGYVTLRTLGVACSAVVAYDRHQARHNEAKRKAAAGGSAWVGLEGERLDLQGVRLKRRLVTESDYGRSTLLQFVDANDNVLVWWASGVK
;
A
#
# COMPACT_ATOMS: atom_id res chain seq x y z
N PRO A 1 -15.09 19.01 -8.47
CA PRO A 1 -13.74 19.47 -8.73
C PRO A 1 -13.66 20.99 -8.90
N GLU A 2 -14.62 21.61 -9.59
CA GLU A 2 -14.66 23.06 -9.82
C GLU A 2 -14.75 23.88 -8.53
N ALA A 3 -15.57 23.45 -7.57
CA ALA A 3 -15.74 24.16 -6.30
C ALA A 3 -14.45 24.27 -5.46
N ILE A 4 -13.55 23.28 -5.54
CA ILE A 4 -12.27 23.31 -4.82
C ILE A 4 -11.28 24.25 -5.51
N VAL A 5 -11.26 24.23 -6.85
CA VAL A 5 -10.45 25.17 -7.63
C VAL A 5 -10.93 26.61 -7.42
N GLU A 6 -12.23 26.80 -7.38
CA GLU A 6 -12.86 28.12 -7.09
C GLU A 6 -12.54 28.60 -5.67
N LEU A 7 -12.57 27.72 -4.67
CA LEU A 7 -12.17 28.00 -3.30
C LEU A 7 -10.67 28.36 -3.20
N MET A 8 -9.80 27.62 -3.91
CA MET A 8 -8.36 27.94 -3.96
C MET A 8 -8.09 29.28 -4.66
N LEU A 9 -8.80 29.57 -5.75
CA LEU A 9 -8.72 30.88 -6.42
C LEU A 9 -9.27 32.01 -5.55
N MET A 10 -10.34 31.80 -4.79
CA MET A 10 -10.85 32.75 -3.79
C MET A 10 -9.82 32.98 -2.68
N LEU A 11 -9.21 31.94 -2.14
CA LEU A 11 -8.17 32.06 -1.10
C LEU A 11 -6.93 32.78 -1.62
N GLN A 12 -6.52 32.54 -2.86
CA GLN A 12 -5.47 33.33 -3.52
C GLN A 12 -5.85 34.80 -3.71
N LYS A 13 -7.10 35.08 -4.05
CA LYS A 13 -7.61 36.42 -4.26
C LYS A 13 -7.74 37.20 -2.95
N VAL A 14 -8.17 36.53 -1.87
CA VAL A 14 -8.19 37.11 -0.52
C VAL A 14 -6.78 37.43 -0.03
N ALA A 15 -5.81 36.53 -0.32
CA ALA A 15 -4.40 36.73 -0.02
C ALA A 15 -3.76 37.93 -0.76
N SER A 16 -4.29 38.29 -1.91
CA SER A 16 -3.80 39.45 -2.69
C SER A 16 -4.45 40.79 -2.32
N LEU A 17 -5.50 40.78 -1.50
CA LEU A 17 -6.28 41.98 -1.16
C LEU A 17 -5.76 42.73 0.08
N ASP A 18 -4.90 42.15 0.88
CA ASP A 18 -4.30 42.77 2.06
C ASP A 18 -2.78 42.54 2.10
N PRO A 19 -1.99 43.33 1.36
CA PRO A 19 -0.54 43.18 1.36
C PRO A 19 0.11 43.57 2.70
N ASP A 20 -0.60 44.32 3.57
CA ASP A 20 -0.13 44.79 4.87
C ASP A 20 -0.82 44.04 6.05
N GLY A 21 -1.61 43.03 5.78
CA GLY A 21 -2.24 42.21 6.80
C GLY A 21 -1.22 41.45 7.64
N PRO A 22 -1.59 40.96 8.83
CA PRO A 22 -0.68 40.19 9.68
C PRO A 22 -0.03 39.08 8.85
N ASP A 23 1.30 38.99 8.91
CA ASP A 23 2.11 38.08 8.10
C ASP A 23 1.79 36.62 8.42
N TRP A 24 0.66 36.13 7.91
CA TRP A 24 0.26 34.72 7.96
C TRP A 24 1.15 33.84 7.09
N ARG A 25 2.13 34.42 6.35
CA ARG A 25 3.11 33.71 5.53
C ARG A 25 4.26 33.12 6.35
N GLY A 26 4.43 33.56 7.61
CA GLY A 26 5.62 33.25 8.41
C GLY A 26 5.65 31.86 9.04
N GLU A 27 4.52 31.24 9.42
CA GLU A 27 4.56 29.98 10.17
C GLU A 27 3.58 28.88 9.71
N ASN A 28 2.71 29.17 8.73
CA ASN A 28 1.69 28.21 8.28
C ASN A 28 1.70 27.97 6.76
N GLN A 29 2.86 27.94 6.12
CA GLN A 29 2.92 27.43 4.74
C GLN A 29 2.49 25.96 4.75
N ILE A 30 1.30 25.69 4.24
CA ILE A 30 0.85 24.32 3.98
C ILE A 30 1.69 23.81 2.80
N HIS A 31 2.81 23.16 3.11
CA HIS A 31 3.60 22.48 2.08
C HIS A 31 2.72 21.40 1.45
N THR A 32 2.52 21.53 0.16
CA THR A 32 1.79 20.55 -0.66
C THR A 32 2.69 20.03 -1.75
N TRP A 33 2.62 18.72 -1.99
CA TRP A 33 3.38 18.06 -3.05
C TRP A 33 2.42 17.33 -3.97
N GLY A 34 2.76 17.24 -5.25
CA GLY A 34 2.01 16.42 -6.19
C GLY A 34 2.00 14.96 -5.77
N LEU A 35 0.83 14.32 -5.80
CA LEU A 35 0.68 12.92 -5.39
C LEU A 35 1.58 12.00 -6.21
N GLY A 36 1.73 12.24 -7.52
CA GLY A 36 2.61 11.47 -8.39
C GLY A 36 4.05 11.44 -7.89
N SER A 37 4.63 12.61 -7.57
CA SER A 37 6.01 12.71 -7.05
C SER A 37 6.17 11.97 -5.72
N VAL A 38 5.21 12.13 -4.78
CA VAL A 38 5.22 11.41 -3.51
C VAL A 38 5.21 9.90 -3.72
N LEU A 39 4.36 9.41 -4.63
CA LEU A 39 4.23 7.98 -4.90
C LEU A 39 5.42 7.41 -5.66
N SER A 40 6.02 8.16 -6.61
CA SER A 40 7.21 7.70 -7.34
C SER A 40 8.40 7.52 -6.40
N ILE A 41 8.66 8.52 -5.52
CA ILE A 41 9.71 8.40 -4.51
C ILE A 41 9.39 7.28 -3.52
N SER A 42 8.13 7.14 -3.09
CA SER A 42 7.72 6.06 -2.19
C SER A 42 7.89 4.69 -2.86
N ALA A 43 7.59 4.55 -4.15
CA ALA A 43 7.75 3.31 -4.91
C ALA A 43 9.23 2.91 -5.01
N LEU A 44 10.11 3.86 -5.30
CA LEU A 44 11.56 3.67 -5.26
C LEU A 44 12.02 3.12 -3.89
N LEU A 45 11.70 3.83 -2.80
CA LEU A 45 12.14 3.47 -1.46
C LEU A 45 11.59 2.11 -1.02
N VAL A 46 10.34 1.82 -1.32
CA VAL A 46 9.72 0.51 -1.03
C VAL A 46 10.34 -0.61 -1.86
N ARG A 47 10.78 -0.32 -3.09
CA ARG A 47 11.49 -1.26 -3.95
C ARG A 47 12.88 -1.59 -3.43
N GLN A 48 13.59 -0.62 -2.88
CA GLN A 48 14.96 -0.78 -2.37
C GLN A 48 14.98 -1.45 -1.00
N ASP A 49 14.22 -0.93 -0.04
CA ASP A 49 14.37 -1.26 1.38
C ASP A 49 13.10 -1.87 1.99
N GLY A 50 12.00 -1.96 1.22
CA GLY A 50 10.69 -2.29 1.74
C GLY A 50 10.02 -1.10 2.42
N TYR A 51 8.77 -1.31 2.84
CA TYR A 51 8.01 -0.26 3.54
C TYR A 51 8.25 -0.32 5.04
N ILE A 52 8.82 0.73 5.60
CA ILE A 52 9.02 0.92 7.03
C ILE A 52 8.20 2.13 7.47
N LYS A 53 7.16 1.89 8.30
CA LYS A 53 6.27 2.95 8.79
C LYS A 53 7.08 4.01 9.54
N GLY A 54 6.89 5.26 9.18
CA GLY A 54 7.65 6.40 9.73
C GLY A 54 8.88 6.69 8.90
N GLU A 55 9.82 5.78 8.78
CA GLU A 55 11.08 5.97 8.05
C GLU A 55 10.85 6.27 6.56
N THR A 56 10.01 5.49 5.87
CA THR A 56 9.64 5.78 4.47
C THR A 56 9.06 7.18 4.32
N ARG A 57 8.17 7.60 5.25
CA ARG A 57 7.61 8.95 5.27
C ARG A 57 8.69 10.01 5.45
N GLU A 58 9.61 9.83 6.39
CA GLU A 58 10.70 10.79 6.68
C GLU A 58 11.64 10.94 5.49
N ARG A 59 12.01 9.85 4.86
CA ARG A 59 12.85 9.86 3.66
C ARG A 59 12.15 10.52 2.47
N VAL A 60 10.88 10.26 2.25
CA VAL A 60 10.09 10.95 1.22
C VAL A 60 10.00 12.45 1.53
N PHE A 61 9.75 12.81 2.79
CA PHE A 61 9.71 14.21 3.21
C PHE A 61 11.05 14.91 2.97
N GLY A 62 12.16 14.30 3.36
CA GLY A 62 13.50 14.84 3.14
C GLY A 62 13.83 15.05 1.67
N ALA A 63 13.42 14.11 0.78
CA ALA A 63 13.59 14.27 -0.66
C ALA A 63 12.76 15.41 -1.26
N LEU A 64 11.55 15.63 -0.73
CA LEU A 64 10.64 16.68 -1.21
C LEU A 64 10.90 18.06 -0.59
N CYS A 65 11.50 18.10 0.60
CA CYS A 65 11.76 19.33 1.36
C CYS A 65 13.10 19.21 2.10
N PRO A 66 14.24 19.23 1.35
CA PRO A 66 15.56 19.10 1.95
C PRO A 66 15.86 20.26 2.89
N GLY A 67 16.41 19.94 4.06
CA GLY A 67 16.93 20.95 4.97
C GLY A 67 18.21 21.61 4.43
N PRO A 68 18.62 22.74 5.00
CA PRO A 68 19.86 23.43 4.61
C PRO A 68 21.07 22.49 4.66
N GLY A 69 21.81 22.40 3.55
CA GLY A 69 22.99 21.55 3.41
C GLY A 69 22.73 20.06 3.13
N GLN A 70 21.46 19.65 3.01
CA GLN A 70 21.06 18.26 2.72
C GLN A 70 20.64 18.08 1.25
N GLU A 71 20.63 19.12 0.44
CA GLU A 71 20.11 19.12 -0.93
C GLU A 71 20.79 18.08 -1.82
N ALA A 72 22.10 17.89 -1.66
CA ALA A 72 22.86 16.93 -2.48
C ALA A 72 22.52 15.47 -2.14
N GLU A 73 22.24 15.16 -0.87
CA GLU A 73 21.85 13.82 -0.41
C GLU A 73 20.46 13.45 -0.92
N TRP A 74 19.49 14.34 -0.71
CA TRP A 74 18.13 14.09 -1.11
C TRP A 74 17.92 14.13 -2.61
N LYS A 75 18.71 14.94 -3.32
CA LYS A 75 18.71 14.95 -4.79
C LYS A 75 19.04 13.58 -5.36
N ARG A 76 19.94 12.82 -4.75
CA ARG A 76 20.26 11.46 -5.21
C ARG A 76 19.05 10.55 -5.21
N ILE A 77 18.20 10.62 -4.17
CA ILE A 77 16.95 9.85 -4.14
C ILE A 77 16.05 10.21 -5.32
N ILE A 78 15.93 11.49 -5.65
CA ILE A 78 15.11 11.93 -6.78
C ILE A 78 15.71 11.46 -8.10
N ASP A 79 17.03 11.55 -8.25
CA ASP A 79 17.76 11.13 -9.47
C ASP A 79 17.72 9.60 -9.66
N GLU A 80 17.50 8.80 -8.60
CA GLU A 80 17.35 7.34 -8.65
C GLU A 80 15.92 6.88 -9.00
N VAL A 81 14.94 7.79 -9.07
CA VAL A 81 13.58 7.44 -9.50
C VAL A 81 13.61 7.05 -10.97
N GLU A 82 13.22 5.80 -11.23
CA GLU A 82 13.17 5.25 -12.57
C GLU A 82 11.76 5.34 -13.17
N GLU A 83 11.67 5.15 -14.49
CA GLU A 83 10.39 5.11 -15.21
C GLU A 83 9.40 4.11 -14.61
N ARG A 84 9.87 2.95 -14.15
CA ARG A 84 9.03 1.93 -13.47
C ARG A 84 8.40 2.43 -12.16
N ASP A 85 9.08 3.32 -11.42
CA ASP A 85 8.57 3.87 -10.17
C ASP A 85 7.46 4.90 -10.48
N THR A 86 7.63 5.67 -11.55
CA THR A 86 6.63 6.62 -12.05
C THR A 86 5.40 5.89 -12.60
N GLN A 87 5.59 4.87 -13.42
CA GLN A 87 4.49 4.02 -13.92
C GLN A 87 3.71 3.35 -12.79
N LYS A 88 4.43 2.89 -11.75
CA LYS A 88 3.78 2.34 -10.55
C LYS A 88 2.95 3.39 -9.82
N ALA A 89 3.46 4.61 -9.70
CA ALA A 89 2.73 5.72 -9.09
C ALA A 89 1.43 6.04 -9.86
N GLU A 90 1.49 6.10 -11.18
CA GLU A 90 0.33 6.30 -12.04
C GLU A 90 -0.70 5.17 -11.89
N ALA A 91 -0.24 3.92 -11.88
CA ALA A 91 -1.10 2.76 -11.66
C ALA A 91 -1.78 2.79 -10.29
N ILE A 92 -1.08 3.25 -9.24
CA ILE A 92 -1.67 3.43 -7.90
C ILE A 92 -2.76 4.49 -7.93
N VAL A 93 -2.52 5.63 -8.57
CA VAL A 93 -3.52 6.71 -8.68
C VAL A 93 -4.75 6.24 -9.44
N ALA A 94 -4.57 5.56 -10.57
CA ALA A 94 -5.67 4.99 -11.35
C ALA A 94 -6.47 3.99 -10.52
N TRP A 95 -5.79 3.07 -9.87
CA TRP A 95 -6.42 2.08 -8.99
C TRP A 95 -7.22 2.73 -7.85
N LEU A 96 -6.67 3.74 -7.16
CA LEU A 96 -7.36 4.41 -6.06
C LEU A 96 -8.64 5.14 -6.52
N ARG A 97 -8.65 5.68 -7.74
CA ARG A 97 -9.82 6.36 -8.31
C ARG A 97 -10.97 5.40 -8.65
N GLU A 98 -10.66 4.13 -8.87
CA GLU A 98 -11.63 3.07 -9.16
C GLU A 98 -12.14 2.37 -7.89
N GLN A 99 -11.51 2.61 -6.72
CA GLN A 99 -11.91 1.95 -5.49
C GLN A 99 -13.13 2.59 -4.84
N GLU A 100 -13.93 1.74 -4.21
CA GLU A 100 -14.98 2.17 -3.29
C GLU A 100 -14.42 2.22 -1.85
N SER A 101 -14.96 3.14 -1.05
CA SER A 101 -14.56 3.29 0.34
C SER A 101 -15.10 2.16 1.20
N THR A 102 -14.24 1.25 1.65
CA THR A 102 -14.60 0.13 2.53
C THR A 102 -14.30 0.42 4.00
N ASN A 103 -13.46 1.41 4.27
CA ASN A 103 -13.07 1.83 5.64
C ASN A 103 -12.42 3.22 5.59
N SER A 104 -12.20 3.82 6.76
CA SER A 104 -11.63 5.18 6.90
C SER A 104 -10.25 5.33 6.25
N TYR A 105 -9.42 4.29 6.27
CA TYR A 105 -8.09 4.32 5.65
C TYR A 105 -8.22 4.41 4.11
N MET A 106 -9.06 3.58 3.51
CA MET A 106 -9.29 3.62 2.07
C MET A 106 -9.97 4.93 1.64
N ALA A 107 -10.94 5.44 2.44
CA ALA A 107 -11.55 6.74 2.21
C ALA A 107 -10.50 7.87 2.13
N ASN A 108 -9.52 7.87 3.05
CA ASN A 108 -8.45 8.85 3.05
C ASN A 108 -7.57 8.74 1.80
N LEU A 109 -7.21 7.52 1.39
CA LEU A 109 -6.42 7.30 0.17
C LEU A 109 -7.15 7.77 -1.09
N ILE A 110 -8.45 7.46 -1.19
CA ILE A 110 -9.30 7.89 -2.31
C ILE A 110 -9.39 9.42 -2.34
N ALA A 111 -9.62 10.06 -1.20
CA ALA A 111 -9.67 11.52 -1.11
C ALA A 111 -8.34 12.17 -1.56
N ILE A 112 -7.20 11.62 -1.14
CA ILE A 112 -5.88 12.09 -1.58
C ILE A 112 -5.72 11.90 -3.10
N ALA A 113 -6.15 10.77 -3.65
CA ALA A 113 -6.07 10.50 -5.09
C ALA A 113 -6.98 11.41 -5.93
N GLN A 114 -8.13 11.81 -5.38
CA GLN A 114 -9.04 12.76 -6.00
C GLN A 114 -8.48 14.19 -5.95
N CYS A 115 -7.88 14.59 -4.82
CA CYS A 115 -7.25 15.90 -4.67
C CYS A 115 -5.99 16.05 -5.55
N GLY A 116 -5.24 14.97 -5.78
CA GLY A 116 -4.01 14.97 -6.58
C GLY A 116 -2.79 15.60 -5.88
N TYR A 117 -2.91 16.01 -4.63
CA TYR A 117 -1.81 16.55 -3.83
C TYR A 117 -1.82 16.01 -2.40
N VAL A 118 -0.67 16.10 -1.75
CA VAL A 118 -0.39 15.56 -0.43
C VAL A 118 0.11 16.69 0.47
N THR A 119 -0.38 16.76 1.70
CA THR A 119 0.12 17.64 2.75
C THR A 119 1.02 16.87 3.72
N LEU A 120 1.76 17.57 4.57
CA LEU A 120 2.59 16.95 5.60
C LEU A 120 1.79 16.00 6.51
N ARG A 121 0.52 16.35 6.79
CA ARG A 121 -0.39 15.54 7.61
C ARG A 121 -0.79 14.23 6.93
N THR A 122 -0.98 14.26 5.60
CA THR A 122 -1.44 13.11 4.82
C THR A 122 -0.30 12.31 4.18
N LEU A 123 0.95 12.79 4.27
CA LEU A 123 2.12 12.20 3.63
C LEU A 123 2.32 10.73 4.00
N GLY A 124 2.23 10.39 5.29
CA GLY A 124 2.41 8.99 5.74
C GLY A 124 1.33 8.04 5.20
N VAL A 125 0.10 8.54 5.06
CA VAL A 125 -1.00 7.77 4.43
C VAL A 125 -0.73 7.60 2.95
N ALA A 126 -0.32 8.66 2.24
CA ALA A 126 0.02 8.58 0.82
C ALA A 126 1.17 7.60 0.55
N CYS A 127 2.26 7.64 1.33
CA CYS A 127 3.37 6.69 1.19
C CYS A 127 2.91 5.22 1.36
N SER A 128 1.96 4.96 2.25
CA SER A 128 1.44 3.62 2.48
C SER A 128 0.59 3.06 1.33
N ALA A 129 0.15 3.91 0.39
CA ALA A 129 -0.63 3.48 -0.78
C ALA A 129 0.15 2.49 -1.67
N VAL A 130 1.47 2.60 -1.74
CA VAL A 130 2.33 1.67 -2.49
C VAL A 130 2.12 0.24 -1.99
N VAL A 131 2.17 0.03 -0.67
CA VAL A 131 1.99 -1.31 -0.07
C VAL A 131 0.55 -1.79 -0.15
N ALA A 132 -0.42 -0.87 -0.05
CA ALA A 132 -1.83 -1.22 -0.23
C ALA A 132 -2.09 -1.75 -1.64
N TYR A 133 -1.53 -1.10 -2.65
CA TYR A 133 -1.59 -1.52 -4.04
C TYR A 133 -0.89 -2.88 -4.27
N ASP A 134 0.33 -3.06 -3.77
CA ASP A 134 1.06 -4.32 -3.91
C ASP A 134 0.29 -5.50 -3.30
N ARG A 135 -0.32 -5.30 -2.13
CA ARG A 135 -1.18 -6.31 -1.50
C ARG A 135 -2.43 -6.60 -2.32
N HIS A 136 -3.03 -5.57 -2.92
CA HIS A 136 -4.18 -5.74 -3.80
C HIS A 136 -3.78 -6.57 -5.03
N GLN A 137 -2.69 -6.21 -5.70
CA GLN A 137 -2.18 -6.93 -6.87
C GLN A 137 -1.83 -8.39 -6.56
N ALA A 138 -1.18 -8.64 -5.42
CA ALA A 138 -0.86 -10.00 -4.98
C ALA A 138 -2.13 -10.85 -4.78
N ARG A 139 -3.16 -10.30 -4.14
CA ARG A 139 -4.46 -10.99 -3.95
C ARG A 139 -5.15 -11.27 -5.28
N HIS A 140 -5.16 -10.28 -6.18
CA HIS A 140 -5.76 -10.42 -7.50
C HIS A 140 -5.06 -11.49 -8.35
N ASN A 141 -3.73 -11.50 -8.35
CA ASN A 141 -2.95 -12.50 -9.07
C ASN A 141 -3.11 -13.90 -8.46
N GLU A 142 -3.20 -14.02 -7.13
CA GLU A 142 -3.51 -15.28 -6.47
C GLU A 142 -4.91 -15.78 -6.82
N ALA A 143 -5.90 -14.89 -6.86
CA ALA A 143 -7.26 -15.23 -7.25
C ALA A 143 -7.34 -15.70 -8.71
N LYS A 144 -6.66 -14.98 -9.63
CA LYS A 144 -6.55 -15.39 -11.04
C LYS A 144 -5.89 -16.76 -11.19
N ARG A 145 -4.79 -16.99 -10.47
CA ARG A 145 -4.10 -18.28 -10.50
C ARG A 145 -5.00 -19.41 -10.00
N LYS A 146 -5.73 -19.19 -8.92
CA LYS A 146 -6.68 -20.17 -8.39
C LYS A 146 -7.84 -20.44 -9.36
N ALA A 147 -8.35 -19.40 -10.02
CA ALA A 147 -9.38 -19.57 -11.05
C ALA A 147 -8.87 -20.33 -12.27
N ALA A 148 -7.65 -20.04 -12.72
CA ALA A 148 -7.02 -20.74 -13.86
C ALA A 148 -6.70 -22.23 -13.53
N ALA A 149 -6.37 -22.54 -12.28
CA ALA A 149 -6.15 -23.91 -11.80
C ALA A 149 -7.45 -24.72 -11.62
N GLY A 150 -8.62 -24.14 -11.94
CA GLY A 150 -9.90 -24.84 -11.83
C GLY A 150 -10.46 -24.96 -10.41
N GLY A 151 -9.85 -24.26 -9.45
CA GLY A 151 -10.18 -24.35 -8.03
C GLY A 151 -9.59 -25.60 -7.36
N SER A 152 -9.72 -25.67 -6.04
CA SER A 152 -9.37 -26.88 -5.30
C SER A 152 -10.48 -27.92 -5.47
N ALA A 153 -10.17 -29.03 -6.10
CA ALA A 153 -11.08 -30.15 -6.24
C ALA A 153 -10.95 -31.12 -5.06
N TRP A 154 -12.00 -31.90 -4.81
CA TRP A 154 -11.92 -33.03 -3.89
C TRP A 154 -10.94 -34.07 -4.43
N VAL A 155 -10.01 -34.48 -3.60
CA VAL A 155 -9.02 -35.53 -3.95
C VAL A 155 -9.39 -36.80 -3.19
N GLY A 156 -9.77 -37.86 -3.93
CA GLY A 156 -10.18 -39.14 -3.36
C GLY A 156 -11.62 -39.20 -2.83
N LEU A 157 -11.97 -40.31 -2.22
CA LEU A 157 -13.28 -40.58 -1.62
C LEU A 157 -13.18 -40.50 -0.09
N GLU A 158 -14.29 -40.22 0.56
CA GLU A 158 -14.37 -40.20 2.02
C GLU A 158 -14.03 -41.60 2.60
N GLY A 159 -13.09 -41.62 3.55
CA GLY A 159 -12.60 -42.87 4.17
C GLY A 159 -11.51 -43.58 3.39
N GLU A 160 -11.14 -43.14 2.21
CA GLU A 160 -10.05 -43.69 1.43
C GLU A 160 -8.68 -43.18 1.93
N ARG A 161 -7.70 -44.08 2.00
CA ARG A 161 -6.31 -43.72 2.28
C ARG A 161 -5.58 -43.40 0.98
N LEU A 162 -5.11 -42.17 0.84
CA LEU A 162 -4.41 -41.72 -0.35
C LEU A 162 -2.92 -41.48 -0.05
N ASP A 163 -2.06 -41.90 -0.96
CA ASP A 163 -0.65 -41.54 -0.97
C ASP A 163 -0.43 -40.40 -1.94
N LEU A 164 -0.28 -39.18 -1.37
CA LEU A 164 -0.10 -37.95 -2.14
C LEU A 164 1.38 -37.61 -2.26
N GLN A 165 1.87 -37.55 -3.49
CA GLN A 165 3.25 -37.14 -3.80
C GLN A 165 3.32 -35.67 -4.18
N GLY A 166 4.47 -35.01 -3.92
CA GLY A 166 4.70 -33.63 -4.29
C GLY A 166 3.93 -32.59 -3.46
N VAL A 167 3.42 -33.00 -2.30
CA VAL A 167 2.65 -32.12 -1.41
C VAL A 167 3.57 -31.15 -0.69
N ARG A 168 3.25 -29.84 -0.72
CA ARG A 168 4.01 -28.79 -0.05
C ARG A 168 3.22 -28.21 1.11
N LEU A 169 3.87 -28.01 2.27
CA LEU A 169 3.28 -27.28 3.39
C LEU A 169 3.14 -25.79 3.02
N LYS A 170 1.91 -25.29 2.98
CA LYS A 170 1.60 -23.89 2.69
C LYS A 170 1.50 -23.06 3.96
N ARG A 171 0.89 -23.62 5.01
CA ARG A 171 0.65 -22.90 6.26
C ARG A 171 0.61 -23.87 7.44
N ARG A 172 1.17 -23.42 8.56
CA ARG A 172 1.02 -24.04 9.87
C ARG A 172 0.38 -23.02 10.81
N LEU A 173 -0.72 -23.39 11.46
CA LEU A 173 -1.38 -22.57 12.48
C LEU A 173 -1.51 -23.43 13.74
N VAL A 174 -0.96 -22.94 14.83
CA VAL A 174 -1.11 -23.57 16.16
C VAL A 174 -2.20 -22.80 16.89
N THR A 175 -3.21 -23.52 17.35
CA THR A 175 -4.29 -22.99 18.20
C THR A 175 -4.25 -23.66 19.56
N GLU A 176 -4.46 -22.89 20.61
CA GLU A 176 -4.56 -23.37 21.97
C GLU A 176 -6.00 -23.11 22.48
N SER A 177 -6.62 -24.13 23.03
CA SER A 177 -7.97 -24.06 23.58
C SER A 177 -8.00 -24.79 24.90
N ASP A 178 -9.10 -24.69 25.64
CA ASP A 178 -9.31 -25.39 26.91
C ASP A 178 -9.20 -26.91 26.78
N TYR A 179 -9.32 -27.44 25.55
CA TYR A 179 -9.18 -28.87 25.23
C TYR A 179 -7.75 -29.26 24.77
N GLY A 180 -6.79 -28.32 24.86
CA GLY A 180 -5.40 -28.55 24.51
C GLY A 180 -4.95 -27.85 23.22
N ARG A 181 -3.74 -28.21 22.80
CA ARG A 181 -3.06 -27.62 21.65
C ARG A 181 -3.38 -28.39 20.39
N SER A 182 -3.89 -27.70 19.37
CA SER A 182 -4.16 -28.25 18.04
C SER A 182 -3.32 -27.54 16.99
N THR A 183 -2.87 -28.30 15.99
CA THR A 183 -2.12 -27.71 14.86
C THR A 183 -2.88 -27.96 13.57
N LEU A 184 -3.26 -26.86 12.90
CA LEU A 184 -3.79 -26.92 11.55
C LEU A 184 -2.62 -26.85 10.57
N LEU A 185 -2.50 -27.87 9.74
CA LEU A 185 -1.54 -27.93 8.64
C LEU A 185 -2.32 -27.81 7.32
N GLN A 186 -1.93 -26.88 6.50
CA GLN A 186 -2.48 -26.68 5.17
C GLN A 186 -1.41 -27.01 4.14
N PHE A 187 -1.69 -27.98 3.30
CA PHE A 187 -0.82 -28.43 2.22
C PHE A 187 -1.42 -28.08 0.87
N VAL A 188 -0.59 -28.10 -0.15
CA VAL A 188 -0.99 -27.92 -1.55
C VAL A 188 -0.31 -29.00 -2.37
N ASP A 189 -1.08 -29.71 -3.20
CA ASP A 189 -0.55 -30.70 -4.14
C ASP A 189 -0.04 -30.05 -5.45
N ALA A 190 0.42 -30.87 -6.37
CA ALA A 190 0.92 -30.43 -7.68
C ALA A 190 -0.15 -29.76 -8.55
N ASN A 191 -1.43 -30.03 -8.29
CA ASN A 191 -2.58 -29.48 -9.02
C ASN A 191 -3.21 -28.27 -8.31
N ASP A 192 -2.52 -27.66 -7.32
CA ASP A 192 -2.98 -26.57 -6.46
C ASP A 192 -4.23 -26.93 -5.59
N ASN A 193 -4.55 -28.22 -5.42
CA ASN A 193 -5.59 -28.63 -4.48
C ASN A 193 -5.13 -28.39 -3.05
N VAL A 194 -6.03 -27.84 -2.24
CA VAL A 194 -5.76 -27.51 -0.84
C VAL A 194 -6.19 -28.67 0.06
N LEU A 195 -5.23 -29.22 0.78
CA LEU A 195 -5.42 -30.29 1.75
C LEU A 195 -5.26 -29.72 3.15
N VAL A 196 -6.20 -30.02 4.04
CA VAL A 196 -6.18 -29.55 5.42
C VAL A 196 -6.11 -30.73 6.36
N TRP A 197 -5.13 -30.70 7.26
CA TRP A 197 -5.00 -31.69 8.31
C TRP A 197 -4.98 -31.03 9.69
N TRP A 198 -5.88 -31.47 10.56
CA TRP A 198 -5.89 -31.14 11.97
C TRP A 198 -5.10 -32.21 12.76
N ALA A 199 -3.90 -31.80 13.19
CA ALA A 199 -3.11 -32.62 14.11
C ALA A 199 -3.51 -32.28 15.54
N SER A 200 -4.33 -33.12 16.16
CA SER A 200 -4.67 -33.05 17.58
C SER A 200 -3.69 -33.91 18.38
N GLY A 201 -2.99 -33.25 19.31
CA GLY A 201 -2.18 -33.97 20.29
C GLY A 201 -0.81 -34.44 19.81
N VAL A 202 0.16 -33.53 19.84
CA VAL A 202 1.52 -33.97 20.16
C VAL A 202 1.61 -33.98 21.70
N LYS A 203 1.63 -35.17 22.27
CA LYS A 203 2.06 -35.39 23.65
C LYS A 203 3.53 -35.04 23.79
#